data_68b221dc5be5275b6f511ac0fb3f2fb2
#
_entry.id   68b221dc5be5275b6f511ac0fb3f2fb2
#
_cell.length_a   1.000
_cell.length_b   1.000
_cell.length_c   1.000
_cell.angle_alpha   90.00
_cell.angle_beta   90.00
_cell.angle_gamma   90.00
#
_symmetry.space_group_name_H-M   'P 1'
#
loop_
_entity.id
_entity.type
_entity.pdbx_description
1 polymer ?
#
loop_
_entity_poly.entity_id
_entity_poly.type
_entity_poly.pdbx_seq_one_letter_code
_entity_poly.pdbx_strand_id
1 'polypeptide(L)'
;EEERKTLPYRSKKELAGDVRIVTWPGMDICACCGVHVDFSGEIGQITLVSAQKFKGGMRIEMLCGKRALEYTNQLKEQNRRISQLLSAKWNDTADAVEKLQKEYQQLKFRMVGMELKKIETIAAQTAGCGDQLLFEEDMSPDSVRKLASDVMESCGGRCAVFNGNDENGYRYIIGEKDGDLREFVKEMNQKLQGRGGGKPFFVQGSVQASRKEIETFFAS
;
A
#
# COMPACT_ATOMS: atom_id res chain seq x y z
N GLU A 1 53.98 -4.49 29.38
CA GLU A 1 52.99 -4.21 30.46
C GLU A 1 53.21 -2.85 31.13
N GLU A 2 54.45 -2.44 31.41
CA GLU A 2 54.76 -1.13 32.02
C GLU A 2 54.44 0.05 31.08
N GLU A 3 54.78 -0.03 29.81
CA GLU A 3 54.44 0.99 28.83
C GLU A 3 52.91 1.19 28.67
N ARG A 4 52.13 0.11 28.82
CA ARG A 4 50.66 0.18 28.73
C ARG A 4 50.03 1.03 29.81
N LYS A 5 50.62 1.08 31.02
CA LYS A 5 50.13 1.86 32.15
C LYS A 5 50.36 3.36 31.99
N THR A 6 51.24 3.76 31.11
CA THR A 6 51.64 5.15 30.89
C THR A 6 50.96 5.78 29.67
N LEU A 7 50.40 4.95 28.74
CA LEU A 7 49.76 5.45 27.51
C LEU A 7 48.25 5.72 27.74
N PRO A 8 47.78 6.91 27.48
CA PRO A 8 46.33 7.24 27.58
C PRO A 8 45.56 6.70 26.35
N TYR A 9 45.34 5.36 26.28
CA TYR A 9 44.61 4.76 25.20
C TYR A 9 43.17 4.40 25.59
N ARG A 10 42.28 4.45 24.61
CA ARG A 10 40.88 4.04 24.74
C ARG A 10 40.75 2.53 24.55
N SER A 11 40.04 1.84 25.44
CA SER A 11 39.68 0.42 25.30
C SER A 11 38.23 0.20 25.71
N LYS A 12 37.57 -0.75 25.05
CA LYS A 12 36.18 -1.17 25.36
C LYS A 12 36.11 -2.21 26.47
N LYS A 13 37.23 -2.88 26.79
CA LYS A 13 37.32 -3.95 27.78
C LYS A 13 38.68 -3.89 28.46
N GLU A 14 38.76 -4.41 29.66
CA GLU A 14 40.07 -4.74 30.24
C GLU A 14 40.75 -5.83 29.41
N LEU A 15 41.99 -5.60 29.04
CA LEU A 15 42.75 -6.47 28.17
C LEU A 15 43.92 -7.06 28.95
N ALA A 16 44.14 -8.38 28.85
CA ALA A 16 45.29 -9.09 29.41
C ALA A 16 46.26 -9.48 28.29
N GLY A 17 47.55 -9.58 28.62
CA GLY A 17 48.59 -9.97 27.66
C GLY A 17 49.00 -8.83 26.71
N ASP A 18 49.52 -9.20 25.53
CA ASP A 18 49.98 -8.25 24.52
C ASP A 18 48.83 -7.56 23.85
N VAL A 19 48.85 -6.22 23.83
CA VAL A 19 47.77 -5.40 23.26
C VAL A 19 48.33 -4.56 22.13
N ARG A 20 47.70 -4.65 20.96
CA ARG A 20 48.04 -3.79 19.82
C ARG A 20 47.40 -2.41 20.05
N ILE A 21 48.24 -1.40 20.18
CA ILE A 21 47.82 0.00 20.25
C ILE A 21 47.93 0.64 18.86
N VAL A 22 46.86 1.25 18.41
CA VAL A 22 46.84 2.03 17.17
C VAL A 22 46.74 3.49 17.52
N THR A 23 47.68 4.27 17.03
CA THR A 23 47.80 5.71 17.30
C THR A 23 47.53 6.49 16.03
N TRP A 24 46.58 7.40 16.07
CA TRP A 24 46.41 8.49 15.13
C TRP A 24 46.90 9.80 15.75
N PRO A 25 48.07 10.30 15.32
CA PRO A 25 48.66 11.46 15.94
C PRO A 25 47.68 12.65 15.99
N GLY A 26 47.48 13.20 17.19
CA GLY A 26 46.58 14.32 17.42
C GLY A 26 45.07 14.04 17.36
N MET A 27 44.66 12.77 17.15
CA MET A 27 43.26 12.43 17.01
C MET A 27 42.81 11.33 18.00
N ASP A 28 43.41 10.15 17.95
CA ASP A 28 42.96 9.01 18.81
C ASP A 28 44.11 8.03 19.10
N ILE A 29 44.05 7.40 20.25
CA ILE A 29 44.92 6.28 20.65
C ILE A 29 43.98 5.19 21.17
N CYS A 30 43.94 4.04 20.53
CA CYS A 30 43.04 2.97 20.93
C CYS A 30 43.63 1.58 20.80
N ALA A 31 43.18 0.67 21.66
CA ALA A 31 43.45 -0.74 21.54
C ALA A 31 42.54 -1.32 20.44
N CYS A 32 43.15 -1.87 19.38
CA CYS A 32 42.38 -2.40 18.26
C CYS A 32 43.05 -3.61 17.61
N CYS A 33 42.31 -4.71 17.48
CA CYS A 33 42.74 -5.94 16.80
C CYS A 33 42.29 -5.97 15.31
N GLY A 34 41.56 -4.94 14.82
CA GLY A 34 41.05 -4.87 13.46
C GLY A 34 42.12 -4.62 12.42
N VAL A 35 41.79 -4.83 11.16
CA VAL A 35 42.60 -4.43 10.00
C VAL A 35 42.43 -2.94 9.77
N HIS A 36 43.53 -2.25 9.52
CA HIS A 36 43.58 -0.82 9.26
C HIS A 36 44.23 -0.58 7.89
N VAL A 37 43.86 0.51 7.27
CA VAL A 37 44.60 1.08 6.12
C VAL A 37 45.82 1.85 6.63
N ASP A 38 46.84 2.01 5.81
CA ASP A 38 48.04 2.72 6.18
C ASP A 38 47.83 4.26 6.20
N PHE A 39 46.99 4.76 5.30
CA PHE A 39 46.64 6.18 5.20
C PHE A 39 45.13 6.39 5.17
N SER A 40 44.66 7.42 5.87
CA SER A 40 43.22 7.78 5.90
C SER A 40 42.62 8.04 4.50
N GLY A 41 43.42 8.50 3.53
CA GLY A 41 42.98 8.69 2.14
C GLY A 41 42.58 7.39 1.44
N GLU A 42 43.08 6.22 1.88
CA GLU A 42 42.70 4.92 1.31
C GLU A 42 41.29 4.47 1.65
N ILE A 43 40.66 5.10 2.69
CA ILE A 43 39.28 4.85 3.05
C ILE A 43 38.34 5.27 1.90
N GLY A 44 38.72 6.30 1.15
CA GLY A 44 37.93 6.85 0.06
C GLY A 44 36.60 7.46 0.52
N GLN A 45 35.52 7.19 -0.19
CA GLN A 45 34.20 7.74 0.12
C GLN A 45 33.65 7.16 1.43
N ILE A 46 33.10 8.02 2.28
CA ILE A 46 32.31 7.65 3.46
C ILE A 46 30.87 8.13 3.23
N THR A 47 29.91 7.22 3.36
CA THR A 47 28.48 7.52 3.24
C THR A 47 27.77 7.14 4.52
N LEU A 48 27.10 8.09 5.14
CA LEU A 48 26.20 7.86 6.27
C LEU A 48 24.86 7.36 5.72
N VAL A 49 24.48 6.13 6.10
CA VAL A 49 23.25 5.48 5.62
C VAL A 49 22.08 5.79 6.55
N SER A 50 22.31 5.68 7.86
CA SER A 50 21.28 5.95 8.86
C SER A 50 21.87 6.45 10.18
N ALA A 51 21.05 7.16 10.94
CA ALA A 51 21.33 7.56 12.31
C ALA A 51 20.07 7.36 13.16
N GLN A 52 20.16 6.59 14.23
CA GLN A 52 19.03 6.24 15.08
C GLN A 52 19.39 6.43 16.56
N LYS A 53 18.43 6.88 17.37
CA LYS A 53 18.59 6.94 18.82
C LYS A 53 18.72 5.53 19.40
N PHE A 54 19.74 5.29 20.24
CA PHE A 54 20.00 3.97 20.81
C PHE A 54 20.62 4.08 22.20
N LYS A 55 19.97 3.55 23.23
CA LYS A 55 20.49 3.39 24.61
C LYS A 55 21.24 4.63 25.15
N GLY A 56 20.65 5.82 25.07
CA GLY A 56 21.27 7.05 25.57
C GLY A 56 22.34 7.68 24.66
N GLY A 57 22.50 7.13 23.43
CA GLY A 57 23.39 7.64 22.39
C GLY A 57 22.75 7.53 21.00
N MET A 58 23.61 7.51 19.99
CA MET A 58 23.25 7.37 18.58
C MET A 58 23.88 6.11 17.99
N ARG A 59 23.10 5.33 17.23
CA ARG A 59 23.62 4.30 16.33
C ARG A 59 23.71 4.90 14.96
N ILE A 60 24.91 4.94 14.41
CA ILE A 60 25.18 5.42 13.06
C ILE A 60 25.58 4.24 12.20
N GLU A 61 24.91 4.07 11.07
CA GLU A 61 25.28 3.11 10.03
C GLU A 61 26.00 3.87 8.93
N MET A 62 27.19 3.39 8.57
CA MET A 62 28.02 4.00 7.52
C MET A 62 28.64 2.95 6.62
N LEU A 63 28.89 3.33 5.40
CA LEU A 63 29.64 2.56 4.40
C LEU A 63 30.89 3.33 4.02
N CYS A 64 31.98 2.63 3.77
CA CYS A 64 33.27 3.22 3.38
C CYS A 64 33.82 2.56 2.09
N GLY A 65 34.63 3.31 1.35
CA GLY A 65 35.35 2.86 0.18
C GLY A 65 34.43 2.35 -0.93
N LYS A 66 34.78 1.21 -1.50
CA LYS A 66 34.04 0.58 -2.61
C LYS A 66 32.55 0.37 -2.29
N ARG A 67 32.21 -0.06 -1.06
CA ARG A 67 30.81 -0.24 -0.65
C ARG A 67 30.02 1.06 -0.66
N ALA A 68 30.62 2.17 -0.24
CA ALA A 68 30.01 3.49 -0.27
C ALA A 68 29.75 3.94 -1.72
N LEU A 69 30.70 3.71 -2.60
CA LEU A 69 30.57 4.03 -4.03
C LEU A 69 29.47 3.20 -4.71
N GLU A 70 29.47 1.89 -4.47
CA GLU A 70 28.45 0.98 -5.00
C GLU A 70 27.05 1.39 -4.55
N TYR A 71 26.88 1.67 -3.26
CA TYR A 71 25.62 2.16 -2.69
C TYR A 71 25.15 3.48 -3.35
N THR A 72 26.06 4.44 -3.48
CA THR A 72 25.75 5.71 -4.13
C THR A 72 25.37 5.53 -5.61
N ASN A 73 26.05 4.63 -6.32
CA ASN A 73 25.72 4.34 -7.72
C ASN A 73 24.35 3.65 -7.86
N GLN A 74 23.98 2.77 -6.93
CA GLN A 74 22.64 2.18 -6.90
C GLN A 74 21.55 3.24 -6.70
N LEU A 75 21.75 4.18 -5.77
CA LEU A 75 20.81 5.29 -5.55
C LEU A 75 20.68 6.19 -6.78
N LYS A 76 21.81 6.51 -7.44
CA LYS A 76 21.80 7.29 -8.70
C LYS A 76 21.03 6.56 -9.80
N GLU A 77 21.21 5.26 -9.94
CA GLU A 77 20.50 4.48 -10.95
C GLU A 77 18.99 4.41 -10.66
N GLN A 78 18.60 4.23 -9.38
CA GLN A 78 17.18 4.30 -9.01
C GLN A 78 16.57 5.65 -9.37
N ASN A 79 17.26 6.74 -9.02
CA ASN A 79 16.78 8.08 -9.34
C ASN A 79 16.72 8.34 -10.85
N ARG A 80 17.70 7.83 -11.63
CA ARG A 80 17.68 7.90 -13.08
C ARG A 80 16.45 7.21 -13.67
N ARG A 81 16.09 6.02 -13.16
CA ARG A 81 14.88 5.30 -13.59
C ARG A 81 13.60 6.09 -13.27
N ILE A 82 13.50 6.67 -12.08
CA ILE A 82 12.36 7.51 -11.70
C ILE A 82 12.27 8.73 -12.62
N SER A 83 13.40 9.40 -12.86
CA SER A 83 13.51 10.53 -13.80
C SER A 83 12.98 10.18 -15.20
N GLN A 84 13.32 9.00 -15.72
CA GLN A 84 12.82 8.52 -17.02
C GLN A 84 11.33 8.22 -16.99
N LEU A 85 10.83 7.50 -15.97
CA LEU A 85 9.42 7.15 -15.86
C LEU A 85 8.51 8.38 -15.76
N LEU A 86 8.98 9.42 -15.08
CA LEU A 86 8.21 10.65 -14.86
C LEU A 86 8.54 11.76 -15.87
N SER A 87 9.47 11.52 -16.82
CA SER A 87 9.97 12.54 -17.75
C SER A 87 10.40 13.83 -17.02
N ALA A 88 10.99 13.67 -15.82
CA ALA A 88 11.45 14.75 -14.96
C ALA A 88 12.97 14.86 -14.98
N LYS A 89 13.52 16.02 -14.60
CA LYS A 89 14.97 16.13 -14.38
C LYS A 89 15.35 15.32 -13.15
N TRP A 90 16.60 14.85 -13.11
CA TRP A 90 17.08 13.96 -12.05
C TRP A 90 17.01 14.57 -10.62
N ASN A 91 17.04 15.89 -10.48
CA ASN A 91 16.92 16.62 -9.23
C ASN A 91 15.47 17.04 -8.88
N ASP A 92 14.53 16.86 -9.82
CA ASP A 92 13.13 17.25 -9.67
C ASP A 92 12.21 16.02 -9.54
N THR A 93 12.78 14.83 -9.31
CA THR A 93 12.03 13.55 -9.24
C THR A 93 11.05 13.51 -8.07
N ALA A 94 11.40 14.08 -6.93
CA ALA A 94 10.51 14.15 -5.78
C ALA A 94 9.27 15.01 -6.08
N ASP A 95 9.46 16.19 -6.65
CA ASP A 95 8.36 17.10 -7.03
C ASP A 95 7.45 16.45 -8.08
N ALA A 96 8.05 15.68 -9.03
CA ALA A 96 7.28 14.95 -10.04
C ALA A 96 6.44 13.82 -9.42
N VAL A 97 6.95 13.12 -8.41
CA VAL A 97 6.16 12.12 -7.65
C VAL A 97 5.01 12.79 -6.89
N GLU A 98 5.27 13.91 -6.21
CA GLU A 98 4.22 14.66 -5.51
C GLU A 98 3.13 15.15 -6.45
N LYS A 99 3.52 15.63 -7.63
CA LYS A 99 2.59 16.06 -8.68
C LYS A 99 1.72 14.89 -9.14
N LEU A 100 2.34 13.74 -9.47
CA LEU A 100 1.62 12.53 -9.88
C LEU A 100 0.63 12.07 -8.80
N GLN A 101 1.04 12.11 -7.53
CA GLN A 101 0.17 11.74 -6.42
C GLN A 101 -1.04 12.67 -6.29
N LYS A 102 -0.84 13.98 -6.45
CA LYS A 102 -1.94 14.97 -6.45
C LYS A 102 -2.89 14.74 -7.62
N GLU A 103 -2.37 14.53 -8.83
CA GLU A 103 -3.18 14.24 -10.03
C GLU A 103 -3.99 12.94 -9.86
N TYR A 104 -3.38 11.89 -9.32
CA TYR A 104 -4.07 10.63 -9.00
C TYR A 104 -5.23 10.85 -8.00
N GLN A 105 -4.98 11.60 -6.92
CA GLN A 105 -6.02 11.91 -5.93
C GLN A 105 -7.17 12.73 -6.54
N GLN A 106 -6.86 13.72 -7.39
CA GLN A 106 -7.87 14.50 -8.10
C GLN A 106 -8.71 13.65 -9.04
N LEU A 107 -8.05 12.74 -9.79
CA LEU A 107 -8.74 11.82 -10.69
C LEU A 107 -9.69 10.91 -9.91
N LYS A 108 -9.20 10.33 -8.82
CA LYS A 108 -10.01 9.50 -7.92
C LYS A 108 -11.22 10.25 -7.37
N PHE A 109 -11.02 11.50 -6.95
CA PHE A 109 -12.12 12.35 -6.47
C PHE A 109 -13.17 12.63 -7.55
N ARG A 110 -12.71 12.90 -8.78
CA ARG A 110 -13.62 13.09 -9.94
C ARG A 110 -14.41 11.83 -10.26
N MET A 111 -13.75 10.66 -10.26
CA MET A 111 -14.41 9.37 -10.46
C MET A 111 -15.54 9.15 -9.45
N VAL A 112 -15.24 9.30 -8.16
CA VAL A 112 -16.25 9.18 -7.09
C VAL A 112 -17.40 10.18 -7.30
N GLY A 113 -17.10 11.43 -7.67
CA GLY A 113 -18.12 12.44 -7.98
C GLY A 113 -19.03 12.06 -9.15
N MET A 114 -18.49 11.41 -10.19
CA MET A 114 -19.28 10.91 -11.32
C MET A 114 -20.14 9.70 -10.89
N GLU A 115 -19.59 8.77 -10.12
CA GLU A 115 -20.34 7.63 -9.59
C GLU A 115 -21.50 8.10 -8.69
N LEU A 116 -21.28 9.09 -7.81
CA LEU A 116 -22.34 9.65 -6.96
C LEU A 116 -23.49 10.26 -7.78
N LYS A 117 -23.19 11.03 -8.81
CA LYS A 117 -24.23 11.57 -9.71
C LYS A 117 -25.00 10.47 -10.44
N LYS A 118 -24.31 9.40 -10.87
CA LYS A 118 -24.96 8.24 -11.46
C LYS A 118 -25.90 7.57 -10.49
N ILE A 119 -25.45 7.38 -9.22
CA ILE A 119 -26.25 6.80 -8.15
C ILE A 119 -27.53 7.62 -7.89
N GLU A 120 -27.40 8.94 -7.75
CA GLU A 120 -28.54 9.85 -7.57
C GLU A 120 -29.55 9.72 -8.72
N THR A 121 -29.05 9.64 -9.97
CA THR A 121 -29.90 9.50 -11.14
C THR A 121 -30.65 8.15 -11.12
N ILE A 122 -29.96 7.04 -10.85
CA ILE A 122 -30.56 5.70 -10.78
C ILE A 122 -31.57 5.64 -9.64
N ALA A 123 -31.23 6.11 -8.45
CA ALA A 123 -32.14 6.12 -7.30
C ALA A 123 -33.42 6.93 -7.58
N ALA A 124 -33.31 8.08 -8.26
CA ALA A 124 -34.46 8.86 -8.66
C ALA A 124 -35.35 8.16 -9.71
N GLN A 125 -34.72 7.45 -10.66
CA GLN A 125 -35.44 6.71 -11.73
C GLN A 125 -36.14 5.45 -11.19
N THR A 126 -35.59 4.83 -10.16
CA THR A 126 -36.12 3.57 -9.56
C THR A 126 -37.06 3.81 -8.38
N ALA A 127 -37.26 5.06 -7.97
CA ALA A 127 -38.11 5.38 -6.83
C ALA A 127 -39.57 4.92 -7.04
N GLY A 128 -40.07 4.09 -6.12
CA GLY A 128 -41.44 3.53 -6.17
C GLY A 128 -41.68 2.47 -7.25
N CYS A 129 -40.63 2.02 -7.95
CA CYS A 129 -40.77 1.07 -9.06
C CYS A 129 -40.80 -0.42 -8.60
N GLY A 130 -40.73 -0.68 -7.30
CA GLY A 130 -40.68 -2.06 -6.77
C GLY A 130 -39.30 -2.71 -6.90
N ASP A 131 -39.26 -4.00 -7.13
CA ASP A 131 -38.00 -4.77 -7.24
C ASP A 131 -37.12 -4.26 -8.37
N GLN A 132 -35.83 -4.06 -8.04
CA GLN A 132 -34.83 -3.54 -8.98
C GLN A 132 -33.66 -4.51 -9.13
N LEU A 133 -33.28 -4.80 -10.38
CA LEU A 133 -32.10 -5.57 -10.75
C LEU A 133 -31.19 -4.67 -11.60
N LEU A 134 -30.05 -4.29 -11.01
CA LEU A 134 -29.10 -3.32 -11.61
C LEU A 134 -27.77 -4.00 -11.91
N PHE A 135 -27.20 -3.68 -13.07
CA PHE A 135 -25.86 -4.13 -13.45
C PHE A 135 -24.93 -2.95 -13.66
N GLU A 136 -23.77 -3.03 -13.02
CA GLU A 136 -22.67 -2.07 -13.14
C GLU A 136 -21.40 -2.84 -13.47
N GLU A 137 -20.47 -2.24 -14.21
CA GLU A 137 -19.26 -2.92 -14.62
C GLU A 137 -18.04 -2.49 -13.81
N ASP A 138 -17.83 -1.17 -13.67
CA ASP A 138 -16.60 -0.60 -13.10
C ASP A 138 -16.84 0.33 -11.90
N MET A 139 -17.94 0.15 -11.20
CA MET A 139 -18.23 0.98 -10.03
C MET A 139 -17.38 0.57 -8.82
N SER A 140 -16.90 1.56 -8.07
CA SER A 140 -16.14 1.29 -6.85
C SER A 140 -16.99 0.55 -5.79
N PRO A 141 -16.38 -0.31 -4.95
CA PRO A 141 -17.13 -1.09 -3.96
C PRO A 141 -17.99 -0.25 -3.02
N ASP A 142 -17.48 0.94 -2.63
CA ASP A 142 -18.21 1.86 -1.77
C ASP A 142 -19.41 2.48 -2.50
N SER A 143 -19.25 2.80 -3.77
CA SER A 143 -20.32 3.32 -4.62
C SER A 143 -21.39 2.27 -4.93
N VAL A 144 -21.00 1.01 -5.17
CA VAL A 144 -21.96 -0.10 -5.31
C VAL A 144 -22.80 -0.25 -4.03
N ARG A 145 -22.15 -0.19 -2.86
CA ARG A 145 -22.86 -0.27 -1.57
C ARG A 145 -23.83 0.91 -1.40
N LYS A 146 -23.37 2.12 -1.76
CA LYS A 146 -24.23 3.32 -1.69
C LYS A 146 -25.40 3.21 -2.66
N LEU A 147 -25.17 2.79 -3.90
CA LEU A 147 -26.24 2.56 -4.88
C LEU A 147 -27.29 1.60 -4.36
N ALA A 148 -26.86 0.43 -3.85
CA ALA A 148 -27.78 -0.57 -3.31
C ALA A 148 -28.57 -0.02 -2.10
N SER A 149 -27.93 0.75 -1.24
CA SER A 149 -28.58 1.39 -0.08
C SER A 149 -29.61 2.44 -0.50
N ASP A 150 -29.22 3.36 -1.39
CA ASP A 150 -30.07 4.48 -1.81
C ASP A 150 -31.31 3.98 -2.59
N VAL A 151 -31.11 2.99 -3.47
CA VAL A 151 -32.23 2.38 -4.23
C VAL A 151 -33.12 1.54 -3.32
N MET A 152 -32.57 0.74 -2.37
CA MET A 152 -33.35 -0.02 -1.40
C MET A 152 -34.29 0.88 -0.58
N GLU A 153 -33.83 2.07 -0.19
CA GLU A 153 -34.63 3.00 0.59
C GLU A 153 -35.79 3.64 -0.21
N SER A 154 -35.65 3.73 -1.55
CA SER A 154 -36.57 4.48 -2.41
C SER A 154 -37.43 3.62 -3.34
N CYS A 155 -37.01 2.43 -3.74
CA CYS A 155 -37.70 1.63 -4.76
C CYS A 155 -39.00 0.98 -4.27
N GLY A 156 -39.14 0.73 -2.98
CA GLY A 156 -40.32 0.07 -2.39
C GLY A 156 -40.33 -1.45 -2.57
N GLY A 157 -39.19 -2.05 -2.88
CA GLY A 157 -39.00 -3.50 -3.05
C GLY A 157 -37.57 -3.90 -2.78
N ARG A 158 -37.16 -5.02 -3.36
CA ARG A 158 -35.81 -5.54 -3.31
C ARG A 158 -34.92 -4.83 -4.33
N CYS A 159 -33.74 -4.37 -3.90
CA CYS A 159 -32.71 -3.85 -4.79
C CYS A 159 -31.56 -4.85 -4.87
N ALA A 160 -31.24 -5.35 -6.07
CA ALA A 160 -30.10 -6.20 -6.34
C ALA A 160 -29.16 -5.50 -7.31
N VAL A 161 -27.92 -5.23 -6.88
CA VAL A 161 -26.87 -4.62 -7.69
C VAL A 161 -25.77 -5.63 -7.93
N PHE A 162 -25.49 -5.90 -9.20
CA PHE A 162 -24.39 -6.74 -9.67
C PHE A 162 -23.33 -5.89 -10.33
N ASN A 163 -22.09 -5.96 -9.83
CA ASN A 163 -20.96 -5.20 -10.36
C ASN A 163 -19.88 -6.16 -10.87
N GLY A 164 -19.59 -6.09 -12.16
CA GLY A 164 -18.65 -6.97 -12.87
C GLY A 164 -19.09 -7.26 -14.28
N ASN A 165 -18.56 -8.33 -14.86
CA ASN A 165 -18.89 -8.78 -16.21
C ASN A 165 -18.87 -10.32 -16.31
N ASP A 166 -19.30 -10.82 -17.47
CA ASP A 166 -19.41 -12.27 -17.69
C ASP A 166 -18.06 -13.01 -17.69
N GLU A 167 -16.94 -12.29 -17.93
CA GLU A 167 -15.62 -12.91 -17.94
C GLU A 167 -15.05 -13.09 -16.54
N ASN A 168 -15.25 -12.11 -15.65
CA ASN A 168 -14.66 -12.07 -14.30
C ASN A 168 -15.66 -12.44 -13.20
N GLY A 169 -16.93 -12.66 -13.56
CA GLY A 169 -18.04 -12.84 -12.63
C GLY A 169 -18.51 -11.51 -12.02
N TYR A 170 -19.47 -11.61 -11.14
CA TYR A 170 -20.12 -10.45 -10.52
C TYR A 170 -19.98 -10.47 -9.02
N ARG A 171 -19.70 -9.29 -8.45
CA ARG A 171 -19.95 -9.02 -7.04
C ARG A 171 -21.35 -8.49 -6.90
N TYR A 172 -22.10 -8.98 -5.92
CA TYR A 172 -23.45 -8.51 -5.69
C TYR A 172 -23.64 -7.86 -4.33
N ILE A 173 -24.56 -6.92 -4.27
CA ILE A 173 -25.15 -6.38 -3.05
C ILE A 173 -26.65 -6.39 -3.26
N ILE A 174 -27.36 -6.99 -2.31
CA ILE A 174 -28.82 -7.08 -2.35
C ILE A 174 -29.36 -6.54 -1.03
N GLY A 175 -30.31 -5.60 -1.14
CA GLY A 175 -30.99 -5.00 -0.01
C GLY A 175 -32.51 -5.04 -0.16
N GLU A 176 -33.23 -5.25 0.96
CA GLU A 176 -34.68 -5.21 1.05
C GLU A 176 -35.05 -4.69 2.44
N LYS A 177 -35.67 -3.50 2.50
CA LYS A 177 -35.79 -2.72 3.73
C LYS A 177 -36.46 -3.49 4.88
N ASP A 178 -37.56 -4.19 4.60
CA ASP A 178 -38.38 -4.90 5.57
C ASP A 178 -38.34 -6.42 5.33
N GLY A 179 -37.38 -6.92 4.53
CA GLY A 179 -37.27 -8.30 4.12
C GLY A 179 -36.26 -9.13 4.90
N ASP A 180 -36.32 -10.43 4.67
CA ASP A 180 -35.30 -11.40 5.11
C ASP A 180 -34.71 -12.13 3.89
N LEU A 181 -33.53 -11.70 3.48
CA LEU A 181 -32.85 -12.19 2.30
C LEU A 181 -32.05 -13.49 2.50
N ARG A 182 -32.01 -14.04 3.70
CA ARG A 182 -31.10 -15.16 4.02
C ARG A 182 -31.41 -16.43 3.20
N GLU A 183 -32.65 -16.81 3.10
CA GLU A 183 -33.06 -17.99 2.30
C GLU A 183 -32.93 -17.72 0.81
N PHE A 184 -33.35 -16.53 0.35
CA PHE A 184 -33.22 -16.10 -1.03
C PHE A 184 -31.75 -16.13 -1.51
N VAL A 185 -30.82 -15.58 -0.71
CA VAL A 185 -29.39 -15.55 -1.06
C VAL A 185 -28.77 -16.94 -1.03
N LYS A 186 -29.22 -17.81 -0.13
CA LYS A 186 -28.76 -19.19 -0.10
C LYS A 186 -29.16 -19.94 -1.39
N GLU A 187 -30.39 -19.79 -1.83
CA GLU A 187 -30.89 -20.38 -3.08
C GLU A 187 -30.14 -19.79 -4.29
N MET A 188 -29.99 -18.44 -4.35
CA MET A 188 -29.27 -17.76 -5.40
C MET A 188 -27.83 -18.24 -5.51
N ASN A 189 -27.11 -18.32 -4.38
CA ASN A 189 -25.73 -18.79 -4.36
C ASN A 189 -25.59 -20.25 -4.83
N GLN A 190 -26.58 -21.10 -4.53
CA GLN A 190 -26.58 -22.48 -5.03
C GLN A 190 -26.79 -22.55 -6.55
N LYS A 191 -27.73 -21.76 -7.09
CA LYS A 191 -28.06 -21.78 -8.53
C LYS A 191 -27.02 -21.06 -9.39
N LEU A 192 -26.44 -19.96 -8.89
CA LEU A 192 -25.52 -19.10 -9.62
C LEU A 192 -24.04 -19.31 -9.23
N GLN A 193 -23.72 -20.44 -8.62
CA GLN A 193 -22.35 -20.76 -8.18
C GLN A 193 -21.71 -19.63 -7.36
N GLY A 194 -22.52 -19.05 -6.46
CA GLY A 194 -22.13 -17.90 -5.67
C GLY A 194 -21.70 -18.23 -4.25
N ARG A 195 -21.19 -17.21 -3.60
CA ARG A 195 -20.88 -17.22 -2.16
C ARG A 195 -21.09 -15.83 -1.58
N GLY A 196 -21.66 -15.78 -0.39
CA GLY A 196 -21.88 -14.50 0.30
C GLY A 196 -22.92 -14.69 1.41
N GLY A 197 -23.26 -13.56 2.02
CA GLY A 197 -24.21 -13.48 3.12
C GLY A 197 -24.19 -12.08 3.73
N GLY A 198 -24.87 -11.92 4.85
CA GLY A 198 -24.92 -10.62 5.52
C GLY A 198 -26.03 -10.55 6.58
N LYS A 199 -26.55 -9.35 6.75
CA LYS A 199 -27.71 -9.11 7.62
C LYS A 199 -29.01 -9.53 6.91
N PRO A 200 -30.10 -9.80 7.63
CA PRO A 200 -31.37 -10.20 7.00
C PRO A 200 -31.83 -9.25 5.86
N PHE A 201 -31.68 -7.97 6.05
CA PHE A 201 -32.13 -6.96 5.09
C PHE A 201 -31.06 -6.49 4.09
N PHE A 202 -29.78 -6.92 4.24
CA PHE A 202 -28.66 -6.45 3.41
C PHE A 202 -27.55 -7.47 3.34
N VAL A 203 -27.35 -8.03 2.16
CA VAL A 203 -26.41 -9.12 1.89
C VAL A 203 -25.45 -8.75 0.76
N GLN A 204 -24.28 -9.36 0.77
CA GLN A 204 -23.26 -9.15 -0.24
C GLN A 204 -22.49 -10.44 -0.54
N GLY A 205 -21.96 -10.54 -1.75
CA GLY A 205 -21.19 -11.71 -2.15
C GLY A 205 -20.67 -11.63 -3.56
N SER A 206 -20.43 -12.77 -4.16
CA SER A 206 -20.02 -12.92 -5.56
C SER A 206 -20.68 -14.14 -6.19
N VAL A 207 -20.90 -14.07 -7.51
CA VAL A 207 -21.39 -15.18 -8.35
C VAL A 207 -20.51 -15.36 -9.57
N GLN A 208 -20.41 -16.59 -10.07
CA GLN A 208 -19.70 -16.95 -11.30
C GLN A 208 -20.68 -17.32 -12.42
N ALA A 209 -21.74 -16.54 -12.55
CA ALA A 209 -22.78 -16.72 -13.54
C ALA A 209 -22.78 -15.56 -14.53
N SER A 210 -23.26 -15.81 -15.73
CA SER A 210 -23.47 -14.77 -16.73
C SER A 210 -24.65 -13.86 -16.35
N ARG A 211 -24.65 -12.65 -16.90
CA ARG A 211 -25.77 -11.71 -16.74
C ARG A 211 -27.11 -12.33 -17.08
N LYS A 212 -27.19 -13.11 -18.16
CA LYS A 212 -28.42 -13.79 -18.60
C LYS A 212 -28.93 -14.80 -17.58
N GLU A 213 -28.05 -15.57 -16.95
CA GLU A 213 -28.41 -16.52 -15.88
C GLU A 213 -28.93 -15.79 -14.64
N ILE A 214 -28.30 -14.68 -14.28
CA ILE A 214 -28.75 -13.81 -13.19
C ILE A 214 -30.14 -13.24 -13.50
N GLU A 215 -30.34 -12.65 -14.67
CA GLU A 215 -31.65 -12.12 -15.10
C GLU A 215 -32.74 -13.19 -15.10
N THR A 216 -32.42 -14.41 -15.54
CA THR A 216 -33.34 -15.56 -15.53
C THR A 216 -33.73 -15.96 -14.11
N PHE A 217 -32.79 -15.96 -13.18
CA PHE A 217 -33.03 -16.27 -11.78
C PHE A 217 -33.96 -15.24 -11.12
N PHE A 218 -33.79 -13.95 -11.40
CA PHE A 218 -34.63 -12.88 -10.83
C PHE A 218 -36.01 -12.76 -11.51
N ALA A 219 -36.20 -13.36 -12.67
CA ALA A 219 -37.50 -13.41 -13.38
C ALA A 219 -38.37 -14.61 -12.99
N SER A 220 -37.82 -15.60 -12.27
CA SER A 220 -38.50 -16.81 -11.83
C SER A 220 -39.11 -16.63 -10.44
#